data_20197e2ea2881f72551458c5f4a47676
#
_entry.id   20197e2ea2881f72551458c5f4a47676
#
_cell.length_a   1.000
_cell.length_b   1.000
_cell.length_c   1.000
_cell.angle_alpha   90.00
_cell.angle_beta   90.00
_cell.angle_gamma   90.00
#
_symmetry.space_group_name_H-M   'P 1'
#
loop_
_entity.id
_entity.type
_entity.pdbx_description
1 polymer ?
#
loop_
_entity_poly.entity_id
_entity_poly.type
_entity_poly.pdbx_seq_one_letter_code
_entity_poly.pdbx_strand_id
1 'polypeptide(L)'
;MRIRLSAQYSPQTRTERKNMSYIDELGMKARSAAKQSAMLSQSLKNDILATIAAMLENGRDEIKKANELDITAAHENNMAASMVDRLTLTDARIDGMAEGVRQVAALPDPVGKILGGNTLPNGLTVIKKSVPLGVIGIIFESRPNVTVDAGCLCLKAGNTVILRGGSDAINSNKCLVGI
;
A
#
# COMPACT_ATOMS: atom_id res chain seq x y z
N MET A 1 0.76 34.41 -14.70
CA MET A 1 0.51 34.17 -13.29
C MET A 1 1.58 33.17 -12.80
N ARG A 2 2.62 33.66 -12.10
CA ARG A 2 3.74 32.82 -11.63
C ARG A 2 3.42 32.37 -10.21
N ILE A 3 3.13 31.07 -10.01
CA ILE A 3 3.05 30.47 -8.69
C ILE A 3 4.48 30.13 -8.24
N ARG A 4 5.05 30.94 -7.35
CA ARG A 4 6.28 30.58 -6.61
C ARG A 4 5.88 29.70 -5.44
N LEU A 5 6.10 28.39 -5.53
CA LEU A 5 6.15 27.49 -4.38
C LEU A 5 7.59 27.48 -3.84
N SER A 6 7.91 28.42 -2.97
CA SER A 6 9.11 28.36 -2.15
C SER A 6 8.81 27.56 -0.89
N ALA A 7 8.89 26.23 -0.97
CA ALA A 7 9.03 25.42 0.23
C ALA A 7 10.46 25.58 0.73
N GLN A 8 10.68 26.44 1.71
CA GLN A 8 11.94 26.49 2.46
C GLN A 8 12.03 25.19 3.28
N TYR A 9 12.79 24.23 2.75
CA TYR A 9 13.22 23.06 3.49
C TYR A 9 14.37 23.49 4.40
N SER A 10 14.09 23.77 5.68
CA SER A 10 15.10 23.92 6.71
C SER A 10 15.55 22.53 7.16
N PRO A 11 16.83 22.16 7.07
CA PRO A 11 17.30 20.90 7.63
C PRO A 11 17.22 20.97 9.15
N GLN A 12 16.32 20.19 9.74
CA GLN A 12 16.18 20.07 11.19
C GLN A 12 17.49 19.60 11.82
N THR A 13 17.98 20.31 12.80
CA THR A 13 19.19 19.99 13.53
C THR A 13 18.99 18.74 14.40
N ARG A 14 20.10 18.05 14.73
CA ARG A 14 20.11 16.76 15.49
C ARG A 14 19.40 16.83 16.85
N THR A 15 19.22 18.03 17.40
CA THR A 15 18.60 18.29 18.72
C THR A 15 17.06 18.22 18.65
N GLU A 16 16.44 18.53 17.48
CA GLU A 16 14.98 18.51 17.30
C GLU A 16 14.40 17.09 17.13
N ARG A 17 15.26 16.09 16.90
CA ARG A 17 14.83 14.69 16.73
C ARG A 17 14.31 14.02 18.01
N LYS A 18 14.48 14.64 19.17
CA LYS A 18 14.16 14.05 20.48
C LYS A 18 12.65 14.00 20.79
N ASN A 19 11.81 14.73 20.01
CA ASN A 19 10.36 14.83 20.20
C ASN A 19 9.57 14.60 18.90
N MET A 20 10.07 13.73 18.01
CA MET A 20 9.35 13.42 16.78
C MET A 20 8.10 12.58 17.08
N SER A 21 6.94 12.98 16.54
CA SER A 21 5.73 12.20 16.70
C SER A 21 5.83 10.86 15.94
N TYR A 22 5.07 9.85 16.37
CA TYR A 22 4.98 8.57 15.66
C TYR A 22 4.67 8.74 14.16
N ILE A 23 3.84 9.72 13.82
CA ILE A 23 3.46 10.02 12.44
C ILE A 23 4.65 10.57 11.63
N ASP A 24 5.46 11.44 12.23
CA ASP A 24 6.67 11.97 11.57
C ASP A 24 7.67 10.86 11.28
N GLU A 25 7.87 9.96 12.25
CA GLU A 25 8.75 8.80 12.08
C GLU A 25 8.26 7.85 10.98
N LEU A 26 6.96 7.53 10.97
CA LEU A 26 6.33 6.72 9.96
C LEU A 26 6.46 7.36 8.56
N GLY A 27 6.21 8.66 8.46
CA GLY A 27 6.36 9.42 7.23
C GLY A 27 7.78 9.41 6.68
N MET A 28 8.79 9.52 7.56
CA MET A 28 10.19 9.44 7.14
C MET A 28 10.58 8.04 6.66
N LYS A 29 10.14 6.99 7.36
CA LYS A 29 10.35 5.59 6.94
C LYS A 29 9.70 5.34 5.58
N ALA A 30 8.46 5.77 5.40
CA ALA A 30 7.75 5.63 4.13
C ALA A 30 8.44 6.39 2.99
N ARG A 31 8.93 7.62 3.24
CA ARG A 31 9.67 8.40 2.23
C ARG A 31 11.00 7.76 1.85
N SER A 32 11.69 7.14 2.80
CA SER A 32 12.92 6.38 2.53
C SER A 32 12.63 5.14 1.68
N ALA A 33 11.58 4.37 2.04
CA ALA A 33 11.15 3.19 1.30
C ALA A 33 10.68 3.53 -0.12
N ALA A 34 10.00 4.68 -0.32
CA ALA A 34 9.52 5.10 -1.63
C ALA A 34 10.63 5.27 -2.68
N LYS A 35 11.83 5.70 -2.25
CA LYS A 35 12.99 5.77 -3.14
C LYS A 35 13.43 4.40 -3.62
N GLN A 36 13.35 3.39 -2.78
CA GLN A 36 13.69 2.00 -3.11
C GLN A 36 12.60 1.39 -3.99
N SER A 37 11.32 1.57 -3.62
CA SER A 37 10.17 1.06 -4.37
C SER A 37 10.14 1.56 -5.81
N ALA A 38 10.51 2.83 -6.03
CA ALA A 38 10.57 3.44 -7.35
C ALA A 38 11.63 2.83 -8.27
N MET A 39 12.63 2.14 -7.72
CA MET A 39 13.73 1.50 -8.45
C MET A 39 13.50 0.01 -8.72
N LEU A 40 12.44 -0.57 -8.18
CA LEU A 40 12.14 -1.99 -8.39
C LEU A 40 11.83 -2.28 -9.85
N SER A 41 12.45 -3.33 -10.39
CA SER A 41 12.10 -3.82 -11.73
C SER A 41 10.71 -4.45 -11.75
N GLN A 42 10.11 -4.51 -12.93
CA GLN A 42 8.82 -5.20 -13.13
C GLN A 42 8.88 -6.66 -12.65
N SER A 43 9.95 -7.38 -12.99
CA SER A 43 10.15 -8.77 -12.57
C SER A 43 10.12 -8.88 -11.05
N LEU A 44 10.95 -8.10 -10.35
CA LEU A 44 11.01 -8.15 -8.89
C LEU A 44 9.68 -7.78 -8.22
N LYS A 45 8.94 -6.79 -8.75
CA LYS A 45 7.59 -6.48 -8.26
C LYS A 45 6.63 -7.65 -8.44
N ASN A 46 6.70 -8.35 -9.60
CA ASN A 46 5.86 -9.51 -9.86
C ASN A 46 6.23 -10.69 -8.95
N ASP A 47 7.52 -10.92 -8.70
CA ASP A 47 8.00 -11.99 -7.81
C ASP A 47 7.55 -11.75 -6.37
N ILE A 48 7.63 -10.49 -5.89
CA ILE A 48 7.12 -10.10 -4.58
C ILE A 48 5.60 -10.34 -4.49
N LEU A 49 4.84 -9.91 -5.50
CA LEU A 49 3.38 -10.12 -5.52
C LEU A 49 3.02 -11.61 -5.55
N ALA A 50 3.73 -12.42 -6.33
CA ALA A 50 3.52 -13.87 -6.34
C ALA A 50 3.80 -14.50 -4.97
N THR A 51 4.85 -14.01 -4.29
CA THR A 51 5.19 -14.44 -2.92
C THR A 51 4.08 -14.06 -1.94
N ILE A 52 3.56 -12.83 -2.00
CA ILE A 52 2.43 -12.38 -1.16
C ILE A 52 1.20 -13.28 -1.37
N ALA A 53 0.86 -13.61 -2.62
CA ALA A 53 -0.27 -14.50 -2.91
C ALA A 53 -0.08 -15.88 -2.27
N ALA A 54 1.11 -16.47 -2.37
CA ALA A 54 1.42 -17.75 -1.74
C ALA A 54 1.40 -17.67 -0.20
N MET A 55 1.88 -16.56 0.38
CA MET A 55 1.88 -16.36 1.83
C MET A 55 0.45 -16.19 2.38
N LEU A 56 -0.45 -15.53 1.65
CA LEU A 56 -1.88 -15.45 2.02
C LEU A 56 -2.52 -16.84 2.09
N GLU A 57 -2.25 -17.70 1.11
CA GLU A 57 -2.79 -19.07 1.09
C GLU A 57 -2.21 -19.93 2.21
N ASN A 58 -0.89 -19.83 2.43
CA ASN A 58 -0.21 -20.60 3.47
C ASN A 58 -0.51 -20.10 4.89
N GLY A 59 -0.74 -18.80 5.06
CA GLY A 59 -1.07 -18.15 6.33
C GLY A 59 -2.57 -18.17 6.69
N ARG A 60 -3.39 -18.93 5.97
CA ARG A 60 -4.85 -18.96 6.07
C ARG A 60 -5.35 -19.12 7.50
N ASP A 61 -4.80 -20.07 8.23
CA ASP A 61 -5.25 -20.35 9.60
C ASP A 61 -4.90 -19.20 10.55
N GLU A 62 -3.75 -18.57 10.39
CA GLU A 62 -3.35 -17.41 11.16
C GLU A 62 -4.23 -16.19 10.87
N ILE A 63 -4.53 -15.95 9.60
CA ILE A 63 -5.43 -14.88 9.16
C ILE A 63 -6.83 -15.09 9.76
N LYS A 64 -7.39 -16.29 9.68
CA LYS A 64 -8.71 -16.60 10.22
C LYS A 64 -8.75 -16.46 11.74
N LYS A 65 -7.72 -16.91 12.44
CA LYS A 65 -7.59 -16.74 13.89
C LYS A 65 -7.54 -15.26 14.29
N ALA A 66 -6.79 -14.43 13.57
CA ALA A 66 -6.77 -12.99 13.83
C ALA A 66 -8.12 -12.32 13.50
N ASN A 67 -8.80 -12.77 12.45
CA ASN A 67 -10.11 -12.27 12.06
C ASN A 67 -11.21 -12.66 13.07
N GLU A 68 -11.12 -13.84 13.68
CA GLU A 68 -12.07 -14.27 14.69
C GLU A 68 -12.08 -13.37 15.94
N LEU A 69 -10.92 -12.80 16.31
CA LEU A 69 -10.84 -11.80 17.37
C LEU A 69 -11.63 -10.53 17.02
N ASP A 70 -11.51 -10.07 15.79
CA ASP A 70 -12.24 -8.88 15.31
C ASP A 70 -13.74 -9.16 15.23
N ILE A 71 -14.15 -10.35 14.77
CA ILE A 71 -15.56 -10.77 14.69
C ILE A 71 -16.18 -10.88 16.10
N THR A 72 -15.47 -11.47 17.05
CA THR A 72 -15.92 -11.57 18.43
C THR A 72 -16.16 -10.18 19.02
N ALA A 73 -15.21 -9.27 18.89
CA ALA A 73 -15.35 -7.89 19.34
C ALA A 73 -16.50 -7.16 18.63
N ALA A 74 -16.73 -7.42 17.34
CA ALA A 74 -17.84 -6.84 16.59
C ALA A 74 -19.21 -7.30 17.14
N HIS A 75 -19.35 -8.56 17.50
CA HIS A 75 -20.58 -9.10 18.13
C HIS A 75 -20.80 -8.52 19.53
N GLU A 76 -19.76 -8.42 20.36
CA GLU A 76 -19.83 -7.79 21.69
C GLU A 76 -20.28 -6.33 21.61
N ASN A 77 -19.85 -5.61 20.56
CA ASN A 77 -20.23 -4.23 20.29
C ASN A 77 -21.58 -4.07 19.54
N ASN A 78 -22.36 -5.15 19.38
CA ASN A 78 -23.63 -5.15 18.67
C ASN A 78 -23.53 -4.58 17.23
N MET A 79 -22.44 -4.84 16.54
CA MET A 79 -22.25 -4.40 15.15
C MET A 79 -23.32 -5.00 14.24
N ALA A 80 -23.83 -4.21 13.29
CA ALA A 80 -24.83 -4.68 12.33
C ALA A 80 -24.32 -5.89 11.52
N ALA A 81 -25.17 -6.87 11.27
CA ALA A 81 -24.81 -8.11 10.59
C ALA A 81 -24.16 -7.88 9.21
N SER A 82 -24.60 -6.86 8.48
CA SER A 82 -24.00 -6.49 7.20
C SER A 82 -22.55 -5.96 7.32
N MET A 83 -22.20 -5.37 8.45
CA MET A 83 -20.83 -4.93 8.72
C MET A 83 -19.96 -6.10 9.17
N VAL A 84 -20.50 -7.01 10.02
CA VAL A 84 -19.83 -8.24 10.41
C VAL A 84 -19.53 -9.10 9.17
N ASP A 85 -20.46 -9.22 8.23
CA ASP A 85 -20.19 -9.93 6.97
C ASP A 85 -19.02 -9.33 6.19
N ARG A 86 -18.95 -8.01 6.09
CA ARG A 86 -17.82 -7.31 5.42
C ARG A 86 -16.48 -7.50 6.11
N LEU A 87 -16.49 -7.67 7.45
CA LEU A 87 -15.32 -7.91 8.26
C LEU A 87 -14.80 -9.33 8.15
N THR A 88 -15.71 -10.29 7.92
CA THR A 88 -15.42 -11.72 7.96
C THR A 88 -14.50 -12.15 6.83
N LEU A 89 -13.42 -12.87 7.14
CA LEU A 89 -12.50 -13.49 6.18
C LEU A 89 -12.73 -15.01 6.14
N THR A 90 -13.50 -15.44 5.14
CA THR A 90 -13.68 -16.87 4.83
C THR A 90 -12.54 -17.40 3.97
N ASP A 91 -12.41 -18.73 3.85
CA ASP A 91 -11.44 -19.36 2.94
C ASP A 91 -11.59 -18.83 1.52
N ALA A 92 -12.82 -18.74 1.01
CA ALA A 92 -13.11 -18.20 -0.32
C ALA A 92 -12.68 -16.72 -0.47
N ARG A 93 -12.81 -15.93 0.59
CA ARG A 93 -12.35 -14.51 0.58
C ARG A 93 -10.83 -14.41 0.59
N ILE A 94 -10.14 -15.30 1.31
CA ILE A 94 -8.68 -15.39 1.31
C ILE A 94 -8.18 -15.83 -0.06
N ASP A 95 -8.79 -16.84 -0.67
CA ASP A 95 -8.50 -17.27 -2.04
C ASP A 95 -8.73 -16.13 -3.04
N GLY A 96 -9.81 -15.38 -2.87
CA GLY A 96 -10.11 -14.20 -3.69
C GLY A 96 -9.06 -13.09 -3.55
N MET A 97 -8.52 -12.86 -2.35
CA MET A 97 -7.41 -11.92 -2.14
C MET A 97 -6.14 -12.40 -2.86
N ALA A 98 -5.76 -13.67 -2.69
CA ALA A 98 -4.58 -14.24 -3.35
C ALA A 98 -4.69 -14.17 -4.88
N GLU A 99 -5.87 -14.49 -5.42
CA GLU A 99 -6.14 -14.36 -6.86
C GLU A 99 -6.08 -12.90 -7.32
N GLY A 100 -6.65 -11.95 -6.57
CA GLY A 100 -6.54 -10.52 -6.84
C GLY A 100 -5.09 -10.04 -6.91
N VAL A 101 -4.23 -10.53 -6.01
CA VAL A 101 -2.79 -10.23 -6.05
C VAL A 101 -2.13 -10.78 -7.31
N ARG A 102 -2.48 -12.01 -7.76
CA ARG A 102 -1.98 -12.59 -9.02
C ARG A 102 -2.42 -11.77 -10.23
N GLN A 103 -3.66 -11.30 -10.23
CA GLN A 103 -4.17 -10.43 -11.29
C GLN A 103 -3.40 -9.11 -11.34
N VAL A 104 -3.11 -8.50 -10.18
CA VAL A 104 -2.26 -7.30 -10.11
C VAL A 104 -0.84 -7.59 -10.63
N ALA A 105 -0.26 -8.75 -10.30
CA ALA A 105 1.05 -9.15 -10.82
C ALA A 105 1.06 -9.28 -12.35
N ALA A 106 -0.03 -9.77 -12.94
CA ALA A 106 -0.18 -9.94 -14.40
C ALA A 106 -0.37 -8.61 -15.15
N LEU A 107 -0.76 -7.52 -14.47
CA LEU A 107 -0.91 -6.21 -15.12
C LEU A 107 0.43 -5.72 -15.70
N PRO A 108 0.42 -4.99 -16.82
CA PRO A 108 1.62 -4.33 -17.31
C PRO A 108 2.11 -3.29 -16.31
N ASP A 109 3.44 -3.16 -16.20
CA ASP A 109 4.05 -2.16 -15.30
C ASP A 109 3.62 -0.75 -15.71
N PRO A 110 3.02 0.04 -14.80
CA PRO A 110 2.65 1.40 -15.10
C PRO A 110 3.84 2.37 -15.08
N VAL A 111 4.98 1.97 -14.48
CA VAL A 111 6.15 2.84 -14.29
C VAL A 111 7.04 2.81 -15.53
N GLY A 112 7.53 3.98 -15.92
CA GLY A 112 8.50 4.11 -17.01
C GLY A 112 7.88 4.08 -18.42
N LYS A 113 6.55 4.01 -18.56
CA LYS A 113 5.87 4.08 -19.86
C LYS A 113 6.13 5.43 -20.53
N ILE A 114 6.52 5.38 -21.79
CA ILE A 114 6.64 6.58 -22.64
C ILE A 114 5.21 6.99 -23.05
N LEU A 115 4.79 8.16 -22.62
CA LEU A 115 3.46 8.71 -22.88
C LEU A 115 3.46 9.65 -24.08
N GLY A 116 4.64 10.03 -24.58
CA GLY A 116 4.85 10.90 -25.70
C GLY A 116 6.25 11.50 -25.68
N GLY A 117 6.60 12.19 -26.74
CA GLY A 117 7.88 12.89 -26.85
C GLY A 117 7.87 13.83 -28.03
N ASN A 118 8.79 14.80 -28.03
CA ASN A 118 8.98 15.76 -29.10
C ASN A 118 10.43 16.18 -29.18
N THR A 119 10.93 16.44 -30.42
CA THR A 119 12.24 17.02 -30.62
C THR A 119 12.05 18.53 -30.98
N LEU A 120 12.64 19.35 -30.16
CA LEU A 120 12.58 20.80 -30.32
C LEU A 120 13.49 21.25 -31.48
N PRO A 121 13.28 22.47 -32.05
CA PRO A 121 14.09 23.00 -33.17
C PRO A 121 15.59 23.08 -32.85
N ASN A 122 15.97 23.20 -31.58
CA ASN A 122 17.36 23.20 -31.11
C ASN A 122 17.98 21.80 -30.98
N GLY A 123 17.27 20.72 -31.36
CA GLY A 123 17.73 19.34 -31.28
C GLY A 123 17.49 18.64 -29.94
N LEU A 124 16.95 19.33 -28.92
CA LEU A 124 16.63 18.73 -27.64
C LEU A 124 15.41 17.79 -27.76
N THR A 125 15.60 16.53 -27.38
CA THR A 125 14.49 15.57 -27.32
C THR A 125 13.90 15.52 -25.90
N VAL A 126 12.60 15.82 -25.82
CA VAL A 126 11.82 15.77 -24.58
C VAL A 126 10.93 14.53 -24.61
N ILE A 127 11.01 13.70 -23.56
CA ILE A 127 10.20 12.47 -23.43
C ILE A 127 9.34 12.60 -22.16
N LYS A 128 8.03 12.35 -22.29
CA LYS A 128 7.10 12.24 -21.16
C LYS A 128 7.02 10.80 -20.71
N LYS A 129 7.43 10.52 -19.48
CA LYS A 129 7.37 9.19 -18.85
C LYS A 129 6.45 9.19 -17.64
N SER A 130 5.78 8.05 -17.39
CA SER A 130 5.10 7.81 -16.12
C SER A 130 6.11 7.49 -15.01
N VAL A 131 5.86 8.03 -13.82
CA VAL A 131 6.69 7.83 -12.62
C VAL A 131 5.80 7.54 -11.42
N PRO A 132 6.31 6.84 -10.37
CA PRO A 132 5.57 6.66 -9.13
C PRO A 132 5.21 8.01 -8.48
N LEU A 133 4.10 8.02 -7.73
CA LEU A 133 3.68 9.18 -6.93
C LEU A 133 4.55 9.35 -5.68
N GLY A 134 5.12 8.26 -5.16
CA GLY A 134 5.96 8.24 -3.98
C GLY A 134 5.28 7.56 -2.79
N VAL A 135 4.85 8.33 -1.79
CA VAL A 135 4.12 7.81 -0.62
C VAL A 135 2.64 8.10 -0.76
N ILE A 136 1.80 7.06 -0.62
CA ILE A 136 0.35 7.16 -0.69
C ILE A 136 -0.22 6.84 0.69
N GLY A 137 -1.04 7.73 1.25
CA GLY A 137 -1.83 7.47 2.45
C GLY A 137 -3.21 6.96 2.07
N ILE A 138 -3.64 5.81 2.61
CA ILE A 138 -4.95 5.22 2.35
C ILE A 138 -5.66 5.02 3.69
N ILE A 139 -6.83 5.64 3.83
CA ILE A 139 -7.72 5.49 4.98
C ILE A 139 -8.93 4.68 4.52
N PHE A 140 -9.24 3.61 5.23
CA PHE A 140 -10.36 2.73 4.89
C PHE A 140 -11.04 2.19 6.16
N GLU A 141 -12.27 1.72 5.99
CA GLU A 141 -13.09 1.20 7.09
C GLU A 141 -12.90 -0.32 7.27
N SER A 142 -13.88 -0.99 7.84
CA SER A 142 -13.91 -2.39 8.29
C SER A 142 -13.88 -3.42 7.14
N ARG A 143 -12.87 -3.36 6.28
CA ARG A 143 -12.66 -4.31 5.17
C ARG A 143 -11.22 -4.77 5.13
N PRO A 144 -10.87 -5.88 5.80
CA PRO A 144 -9.47 -6.33 5.90
C PRO A 144 -8.80 -6.57 4.54
N ASN A 145 -9.55 -7.03 3.53
CA ASN A 145 -9.04 -7.25 2.17
C ASN A 145 -8.41 -6.00 1.55
N VAL A 146 -8.89 -4.79 1.91
CA VAL A 146 -8.33 -3.52 1.40
C VAL A 146 -6.86 -3.36 1.78
N THR A 147 -6.43 -3.92 2.91
CA THR A 147 -5.00 -3.94 3.31
C THR A 147 -4.14 -4.58 2.22
N VAL A 148 -4.56 -5.73 1.70
CA VAL A 148 -3.86 -6.47 0.66
C VAL A 148 -3.99 -5.75 -0.69
N ASP A 149 -5.21 -5.41 -1.09
CA ASP A 149 -5.50 -4.78 -2.39
C ASP A 149 -4.72 -3.47 -2.57
N ALA A 150 -4.81 -2.58 -1.57
CA ALA A 150 -4.14 -1.29 -1.58
C ALA A 150 -2.61 -1.43 -1.54
N GLY A 151 -2.09 -2.35 -0.71
CA GLY A 151 -0.66 -2.64 -0.62
C GLY A 151 -0.08 -3.10 -1.95
N CYS A 152 -0.73 -4.09 -2.57
CA CYS A 152 -0.28 -4.70 -3.82
C CYS A 152 -0.37 -3.72 -5.01
N LEU A 153 -1.44 -2.94 -5.11
CA LEU A 153 -1.58 -1.91 -6.16
C LEU A 153 -0.51 -0.83 -6.02
N CYS A 154 -0.24 -0.36 -4.79
CA CYS A 154 0.83 0.62 -4.55
C CYS A 154 2.20 0.05 -4.93
N LEU A 155 2.51 -1.17 -4.51
CA LEU A 155 3.77 -1.85 -4.86
C LEU A 155 3.93 -2.00 -6.38
N LYS A 156 2.89 -2.48 -7.08
CA LYS A 156 2.91 -2.61 -8.54
C LYS A 156 3.19 -1.30 -9.24
N ALA A 157 2.63 -0.21 -8.72
CA ALA A 157 2.85 1.14 -9.23
C ALA A 157 4.14 1.81 -8.73
N GLY A 158 5.02 1.06 -8.03
CA GLY A 158 6.30 1.57 -7.52
C GLY A 158 6.18 2.57 -6.37
N ASN A 159 5.04 2.59 -5.69
CA ASN A 159 4.76 3.47 -4.55
C ASN A 159 4.92 2.73 -3.23
N THR A 160 5.20 3.49 -2.17
CA THR A 160 5.06 3.05 -0.78
C THR A 160 3.70 3.49 -0.25
N VAL A 161 3.11 2.71 0.65
CA VAL A 161 1.80 3.00 1.21
C VAL A 161 1.87 3.13 2.73
N ILE A 162 1.09 4.07 3.28
CA ILE A 162 0.74 4.13 4.70
C ILE A 162 -0.74 3.79 4.80
N LEU A 163 -1.05 2.68 5.47
CA LEU A 163 -2.40 2.17 5.62
C LEU A 163 -2.97 2.55 6.98
N ARG A 164 -4.18 3.09 6.99
CA ARG A 164 -4.96 3.34 8.21
C ARG A 164 -6.33 2.70 8.07
N GLY A 165 -6.46 1.46 8.52
CA GLY A 165 -7.73 0.76 8.63
C GLY A 165 -8.55 1.19 9.85
N GLY A 166 -9.84 0.85 9.86
CA GLY A 166 -10.71 1.00 11.02
C GLY A 166 -10.27 0.14 12.20
N SER A 167 -10.68 0.54 13.42
CA SER A 167 -10.40 -0.19 14.66
C SER A 167 -11.02 -1.58 14.69
N ASP A 168 -12.15 -1.74 13.99
CA ASP A 168 -12.94 -2.97 13.98
C ASP A 168 -12.22 -4.16 13.32
N ALA A 169 -11.22 -3.89 12.47
CA ALA A 169 -10.44 -4.89 11.75
C ALA A 169 -8.96 -4.89 12.15
N ILE A 170 -8.64 -4.42 13.36
CA ILE A 170 -7.23 -4.13 13.73
C ILE A 170 -6.37 -5.40 13.78
N ASN A 171 -6.90 -6.52 14.26
CA ASN A 171 -6.16 -7.78 14.37
C ASN A 171 -5.93 -8.39 12.98
N SER A 172 -6.97 -8.43 12.15
CA SER A 172 -6.88 -8.87 10.75
C SER A 172 -5.90 -8.02 9.96
N ASN A 173 -5.99 -6.68 10.06
CA ASN A 173 -5.10 -5.77 9.32
C ASN A 173 -3.64 -5.95 9.75
N LYS A 174 -3.36 -6.11 11.05
CA LYS A 174 -2.00 -6.35 11.54
C LYS A 174 -1.45 -7.69 11.06
N CYS A 175 -2.26 -8.74 11.07
CA CYS A 175 -1.88 -10.05 10.55
C CYS A 175 -1.54 -9.96 9.06
N LEU A 176 -2.42 -9.37 8.25
CA LEU A 176 -2.22 -9.22 6.80
C LEU A 176 -1.00 -8.35 6.43
N VAL A 177 -0.64 -7.37 7.26
CA VAL A 177 0.60 -6.59 7.04
C VAL A 177 1.84 -7.38 7.45
N GLY A 178 1.72 -8.34 8.36
CA GLY A 178 2.82 -9.20 8.82
C GLY A 178 3.18 -10.32 7.85
N ILE A 179 2.27 -10.64 6.94
CA ILE A 179 2.47 -11.58 5.82
C ILE A 179 3.32 -10.93 4.72
#